data_fd62bb1263cd7d41f7570058a6574558
#
_entry.id   fd62bb1263cd7d41f7570058a6574558
#
_cell.length_a   1.000
_cell.length_b   1.000
_cell.length_c   1.000
_cell.angle_alpha   90.00
_cell.angle_beta   90.00
_cell.angle_gamma   90.00
#
_symmetry.space_group_name_H-M   'P 1'
#
loop_
_entity.id
_entity.type
_entity.pdbx_description
1 polymer ?
#
loop_
_entity_poly.entity_id
_entity_poly.type
_entity_poly.pdbx_seq_one_letter_code
_entity_poly.pdbx_strand_id
1 'polypeptide(L)'
;MRLCPALVAACLVCVLPLLPGTAAAAGTGIAVEDTPAPTAPDAQLAAQLFGSATSVAVTRQEADPPGWFVSSPERRLGFIASTWEITHSLGYSGRPIDILVAVTTEGKIAGAKLLRHNEPILTLGISTADIARYIDEFADIDLSRSAMTDPEGGDNLPDVISRATVSTAVIRDSILRTARSVYLMQHARRGGGGIDRLAFQPMSWHQLESVQALTGTAVTLDQARAALAGARVPLPSGDAPFIEYWTAILDPPAIGRNLLGQQDFARAMASLGTGEVGLFIASRGLQSHRGTEWRRSGAFERLQVIQ
;
A
#
# COMPACT_ATOMS: atom_id res chain seq x y z
N MET A 1 40.56 -35.28 15.46
CA MET A 1 40.50 -34.52 14.21
C MET A 1 39.38 -33.49 14.37
N ARG A 2 39.72 -32.21 14.23
CA ARG A 2 38.96 -31.08 14.80
C ARG A 2 37.72 -30.73 14.01
N LEU A 3 36.59 -30.70 14.70
CA LEU A 3 35.31 -30.13 14.18
C LEU A 3 35.44 -28.61 14.06
N CYS A 4 35.00 -28.10 12.90
CA CYS A 4 34.82 -26.69 12.64
C CYS A 4 33.39 -26.27 13.02
N PRO A 5 33.18 -25.22 13.81
CA PRO A 5 31.83 -24.81 14.20
C PRO A 5 31.16 -23.95 13.16
N ALA A 6 29.84 -24.08 13.17
CA ALA A 6 28.87 -23.42 12.34
C ALA A 6 28.96 -21.89 12.32
N LEU A 7 28.85 -21.32 11.11
CA LEU A 7 28.73 -19.88 10.88
C LEU A 7 27.33 -19.42 11.29
N VAL A 8 27.23 -18.80 12.45
CA VAL A 8 26.12 -17.96 12.84
C VAL A 8 26.34 -16.59 12.20
N ALA A 9 25.54 -16.20 11.24
CA ALA A 9 25.54 -14.84 10.72
C ALA A 9 24.95 -13.91 11.77
N ALA A 10 25.78 -13.43 12.67
CA ALA A 10 25.47 -12.33 13.56
C ALA A 10 25.67 -11.03 12.76
N CYS A 11 24.65 -10.17 12.71
CA CYS A 11 24.83 -8.78 12.31
C CYS A 11 25.74 -8.10 13.34
N LEU A 12 27.02 -7.93 12.97
CA LEU A 12 27.99 -7.20 13.76
C LEU A 12 27.70 -5.70 13.61
N VAL A 13 27.08 -5.11 14.62
CA VAL A 13 27.03 -3.64 14.75
C VAL A 13 28.42 -3.22 15.20
N CYS A 14 29.25 -2.76 14.25
CA CYS A 14 30.51 -2.10 14.58
C CYS A 14 30.21 -0.71 15.17
N VAL A 15 30.35 -0.59 16.50
CA VAL A 15 30.47 0.71 17.16
C VAL A 15 31.93 1.16 17.00
N LEU A 16 32.17 2.06 16.06
CA LEU A 16 33.45 2.80 16.00
C LEU A 16 33.35 4.01 16.93
N PRO A 17 34.38 4.30 17.74
CA PRO A 17 34.45 5.52 18.52
C PRO A 17 34.65 6.73 17.61
N LEU A 18 33.79 7.72 17.75
CA LEU A 18 33.93 9.03 17.09
C LEU A 18 35.14 9.76 17.69
N LEU A 19 36.12 9.98 16.86
CA LEU A 19 37.09 11.07 17.04
C LEU A 19 36.55 12.32 16.33
N PRO A 20 36.63 13.51 16.93
CA PRO A 20 36.15 14.73 16.29
C PRO A 20 37.20 15.20 15.24
N GLY A 21 36.89 14.93 14.00
CA GLY A 21 37.60 15.47 12.84
C GLY A 21 36.67 16.33 12.02
N THR A 22 36.84 17.64 12.10
CA THR A 22 36.18 18.63 11.24
C THR A 22 36.62 18.42 9.80
N ALA A 23 35.74 17.87 8.98
CA ALA A 23 35.76 18.02 7.54
C ALA A 23 34.36 18.28 7.05
N ALA A 24 34.09 19.51 6.69
CA ALA A 24 32.87 19.93 6.01
C ALA A 24 32.88 19.28 4.61
N ALA A 25 32.22 18.12 4.47
CA ALA A 25 31.77 17.62 3.19
C ALA A 25 30.38 18.20 2.96
N ALA A 26 30.27 19.15 2.04
CA ALA A 26 29.01 19.62 1.49
C ALA A 26 28.35 18.45 0.77
N GLY A 27 27.67 17.61 1.52
CA GLY A 27 26.67 16.70 0.97
C GLY A 27 25.47 17.57 0.57
N THR A 28 25.24 17.72 -0.71
CA THR A 28 23.96 18.20 -1.24
C THR A 28 22.87 17.19 -0.84
N GLY A 29 22.50 17.18 0.42
CA GLY A 29 21.23 16.65 0.87
C GLY A 29 20.19 17.48 0.15
N ILE A 30 19.39 16.86 -0.71
CA ILE A 30 18.15 17.44 -1.17
C ILE A 30 17.36 17.70 0.11
N ALA A 31 17.38 18.97 0.54
CA ALA A 31 16.51 19.41 1.61
C ALA A 31 15.08 19.05 1.17
N VAL A 32 14.41 18.25 1.96
CA VAL A 32 12.96 18.12 1.89
C VAL A 32 12.41 19.43 2.44
N GLU A 33 12.65 20.48 1.66
CA GLU A 33 12.06 21.79 1.91
C GLU A 33 10.59 21.68 1.56
N ASP A 34 9.76 22.00 2.54
CA ASP A 34 8.33 22.20 2.48
C ASP A 34 7.51 21.03 1.93
N THR A 35 7.21 20.09 2.82
CA THR A 35 5.97 19.32 2.65
C THR A 35 4.83 20.31 2.95
N PRO A 36 4.22 20.94 1.94
CA PRO A 36 3.16 21.90 2.20
C PRO A 36 1.99 21.17 2.83
N ALA A 37 1.43 21.77 3.86
CA ALA A 37 0.20 21.28 4.46
C ALA A 37 -0.87 21.06 3.36
N PRO A 38 -1.69 20.02 3.46
CA PRO A 38 -2.73 19.74 2.49
C PRO A 38 -3.69 20.93 2.40
N THR A 39 -3.95 21.39 1.19
CA THR A 39 -4.91 22.46 0.98
C THR A 39 -6.31 21.92 1.18
N ALA A 40 -6.98 22.37 2.24
CA ALA A 40 -8.38 22.01 2.48
C ALA A 40 -9.27 22.48 1.33
N PRO A 41 -10.15 21.63 0.78
CA PRO A 41 -11.14 22.09 -0.18
C PRO A 41 -12.11 23.04 0.51
N ASP A 42 -12.40 24.17 -0.13
CA ASP A 42 -13.49 25.02 0.31
C ASP A 42 -14.85 24.37 -0.02
N ALA A 43 -15.94 24.92 0.55
CA ALA A 43 -17.27 24.37 0.35
C ALA A 43 -17.72 24.43 -1.13
N GLN A 44 -17.27 25.43 -1.88
CA GLN A 44 -17.61 25.59 -3.29
C GLN A 44 -16.96 24.52 -4.14
N LEU A 45 -15.67 24.30 -3.97
CA LEU A 45 -14.93 23.22 -4.66
C LEU A 45 -15.48 21.84 -4.28
N ALA A 46 -15.76 21.61 -2.99
CA ALA A 46 -16.37 20.36 -2.55
C ALA A 46 -17.74 20.12 -3.19
N ALA A 47 -18.60 21.15 -3.27
CA ALA A 47 -19.89 21.07 -3.96
C ALA A 47 -19.71 20.75 -5.46
N GLN A 48 -18.75 21.42 -6.14
CA GLN A 48 -18.45 21.16 -7.55
C GLN A 48 -18.01 19.70 -7.78
N LEU A 49 -17.10 19.18 -6.95
CA LEU A 49 -16.60 17.81 -7.09
C LEU A 49 -17.70 16.75 -6.94
N PHE A 50 -18.70 17.02 -6.12
CA PHE A 50 -19.85 16.10 -5.94
C PHE A 50 -21.06 16.45 -6.82
N GLY A 51 -20.94 17.43 -7.70
CA GLY A 51 -22.09 17.90 -8.50
C GLY A 51 -23.29 18.37 -7.67
N SER A 52 -23.03 18.90 -6.46
CA SER A 52 -24.07 19.33 -5.54
C SER A 52 -24.53 20.75 -5.86
N ALA A 53 -25.83 20.92 -6.03
CA ALA A 53 -26.45 22.24 -6.20
C ALA A 53 -26.68 22.97 -4.86
N THR A 54 -26.55 22.28 -3.74
CA THR A 54 -26.74 22.83 -2.39
C THR A 54 -25.40 23.10 -1.70
N SER A 55 -25.39 23.97 -0.70
CA SER A 55 -24.21 24.19 0.14
C SER A 55 -23.82 22.90 0.85
N VAL A 56 -22.49 22.68 0.99
CA VAL A 56 -21.95 21.51 1.65
C VAL A 56 -21.10 21.90 2.84
N ALA A 57 -21.05 21.06 3.86
CA ALA A 57 -20.13 21.14 4.97
C ALA A 57 -18.92 20.21 4.70
N VAL A 58 -17.72 20.73 4.99
CA VAL A 58 -16.46 20.01 4.85
C VAL A 58 -15.85 19.85 6.23
N THR A 59 -15.59 18.61 6.65
CA THR A 59 -15.08 18.30 7.99
C THR A 59 -13.80 17.47 7.87
N ARG A 60 -12.70 17.96 8.42
CA ARG A 60 -11.40 17.28 8.42
C ARG A 60 -11.44 15.97 9.22
N GLN A 61 -10.81 14.92 8.70
CA GLN A 61 -10.47 13.68 9.37
C GLN A 61 -8.97 13.47 9.31
N GLU A 62 -8.35 13.23 10.47
CA GLU A 62 -6.91 12.93 10.57
C GLU A 62 -6.60 11.43 10.58
N ALA A 63 -7.63 10.58 10.77
CA ALA A 63 -7.48 9.13 10.73
C ALA A 63 -7.10 8.65 9.31
N ASP A 64 -6.56 7.46 9.19
CA ASP A 64 -6.15 6.85 7.93
C ASP A 64 -7.36 6.27 7.16
N PRO A 65 -7.59 6.67 5.90
CA PRO A 65 -6.88 7.72 5.17
C PRO A 65 -7.27 9.13 5.65
N PRO A 66 -6.30 10.07 5.71
CA PRO A 66 -6.57 11.47 6.02
C PRO A 66 -7.37 12.14 4.89
N GLY A 67 -8.18 13.14 5.26
CA GLY A 67 -8.98 13.86 4.27
C GLY A 67 -10.18 14.56 4.87
N TRP A 68 -11.26 14.71 4.11
CA TRP A 68 -12.43 15.51 4.51
C TRP A 68 -13.74 14.79 4.17
N PHE A 69 -14.61 14.66 5.15
CA PHE A 69 -16.01 14.30 4.92
C PHE A 69 -16.75 15.47 4.31
N VAL A 70 -17.58 15.17 3.31
CA VAL A 70 -18.46 16.17 2.68
C VAL A 70 -19.89 15.74 2.87
N SER A 71 -20.70 16.67 3.39
CA SER A 71 -22.13 16.45 3.67
C SER A 71 -22.96 17.61 3.16
N SER A 72 -24.10 17.31 2.54
CA SER A 72 -25.18 18.25 2.34
C SER A 72 -26.02 18.33 3.63
N PRO A 73 -26.98 19.27 3.74
CA PRO A 73 -27.90 19.34 4.89
C PRO A 73 -28.68 18.04 5.12
N GLU A 74 -28.93 17.27 4.06
CA GLU A 74 -29.77 16.09 4.08
C GLU A 74 -29.00 14.78 4.30
N ARG A 75 -27.78 14.70 3.74
CA ARG A 75 -27.00 13.46 3.77
C ARG A 75 -25.50 13.67 3.59
N ARG A 76 -24.74 12.66 3.97
CA ARG A 76 -23.32 12.58 3.59
C ARG A 76 -23.21 12.29 2.09
N LEU A 77 -22.40 13.10 1.39
CA LEU A 77 -22.11 12.91 -0.03
C LEU A 77 -20.96 11.95 -0.26
N GLY A 78 -19.91 12.06 0.57
CA GLY A 78 -18.74 11.21 0.43
C GLY A 78 -17.53 11.75 1.19
N PHE A 79 -16.34 11.52 0.61
CA PHE A 79 -15.06 11.88 1.20
C PHE A 79 -14.13 12.44 0.12
N ILE A 80 -13.36 13.46 0.47
CA ILE A 80 -12.29 14.01 -0.37
C ILE A 80 -10.96 13.70 0.28
N ALA A 81 -9.98 13.26 -0.51
CA ALA A 81 -8.62 13.03 -0.06
C ALA A 81 -7.60 13.63 -1.02
N SER A 82 -6.43 14.02 -0.49
CA SER A 82 -5.29 14.48 -1.28
C SER A 82 -4.43 13.28 -1.69
N THR A 83 -4.06 13.21 -2.96
CA THR A 83 -3.13 12.17 -3.42
C THR A 83 -1.77 12.32 -2.77
N TRP A 84 -1.35 13.55 -2.45
CA TRP A 84 -0.09 13.77 -1.75
C TRP A 84 -0.09 13.19 -0.34
N GLU A 85 -1.17 13.36 0.41
CA GLU A 85 -1.26 12.81 1.77
C GLU A 85 -1.29 11.27 1.82
N ILE A 86 -1.81 10.62 0.78
CA ILE A 86 -2.00 9.17 0.75
C ILE A 86 -0.86 8.46 0.02
N THR A 87 -0.49 8.92 -1.17
CA THR A 87 0.44 8.20 -2.04
C THR A 87 1.85 8.77 -2.04
N HIS A 88 2.04 10.03 -1.64
CA HIS A 88 3.31 10.77 -1.70
C HIS A 88 3.96 10.67 -3.10
N SER A 89 3.13 10.71 -4.15
CA SER A 89 3.59 10.47 -5.51
C SER A 89 4.40 11.65 -6.03
N LEU A 90 5.56 11.31 -6.61
CA LEU A 90 6.43 12.25 -7.31
C LEU A 90 6.26 12.06 -8.81
N GLY A 91 6.15 13.17 -9.52
CA GLY A 91 6.11 13.16 -10.98
C GLY A 91 7.47 12.89 -11.62
N TYR A 92 7.53 13.02 -12.95
CA TYR A 92 8.77 12.88 -13.70
C TYR A 92 9.83 13.92 -13.29
N SER A 93 9.40 15.10 -12.86
CA SER A 93 10.28 16.15 -12.33
C SER A 93 10.91 15.81 -10.97
N GLY A 94 10.53 14.71 -10.34
CA GLY A 94 10.88 14.39 -8.94
C GLY A 94 10.18 15.27 -7.91
N ARG A 95 9.18 16.06 -8.32
CA ARG A 95 8.40 16.95 -7.44
C ARG A 95 6.99 16.42 -7.20
N PRO A 96 6.35 16.81 -6.09
CA PRO A 96 5.00 16.37 -5.76
C PRO A 96 3.97 16.71 -6.83
N ILE A 97 3.09 15.74 -7.11
CA ILE A 97 1.82 15.94 -7.80
C ILE A 97 0.72 15.77 -6.75
N ASP A 98 -0.12 16.79 -6.62
CA ASP A 98 -1.21 16.81 -5.64
C ASP A 98 -2.55 17.04 -6.31
N ILE A 99 -3.46 16.10 -6.09
CA ILE A 99 -4.80 16.06 -6.68
C ILE A 99 -5.79 15.76 -5.57
N LEU A 100 -6.86 16.53 -5.45
CA LEU A 100 -8.00 16.16 -4.62
C LEU A 100 -8.84 15.15 -5.38
N VAL A 101 -9.18 14.05 -4.72
CA VAL A 101 -10.02 12.99 -5.24
C VAL A 101 -11.25 12.86 -4.36
N ALA A 102 -12.43 13.05 -4.95
CA ALA A 102 -13.72 12.92 -4.28
C ALA A 102 -14.31 11.54 -4.56
N VAL A 103 -14.73 10.82 -3.52
CA VAL A 103 -15.33 9.49 -3.62
C VAL A 103 -16.71 9.52 -2.94
N THR A 104 -17.75 9.09 -3.66
CA THR A 104 -19.11 9.05 -3.13
C THR A 104 -19.27 7.96 -2.08
N THR A 105 -20.37 8.04 -1.31
CA THR A 105 -20.72 6.98 -0.35
C THR A 105 -21.03 5.63 -1.00
N GLU A 106 -21.37 5.61 -2.29
CA GLU A 106 -21.64 4.41 -3.08
C GLU A 106 -20.38 3.77 -3.65
N GLY A 107 -19.21 4.46 -3.53
CA GLY A 107 -17.93 3.94 -4.00
C GLY A 107 -17.60 4.30 -5.45
N LYS A 108 -18.08 5.43 -5.95
CA LYS A 108 -17.66 5.99 -7.24
C LYS A 108 -16.76 7.20 -7.05
N ILE A 109 -15.87 7.43 -7.99
CA ILE A 109 -15.15 8.70 -8.07
C ILE A 109 -16.16 9.77 -8.51
N ALA A 110 -16.45 10.73 -7.63
CA ALA A 110 -17.35 11.84 -7.96
C ALA A 110 -16.67 12.87 -8.85
N GLY A 111 -15.38 13.06 -8.66
CA GLY A 111 -14.55 13.99 -9.43
C GLY A 111 -13.17 14.11 -8.83
N ALA A 112 -12.27 14.75 -9.55
CA ALA A 112 -10.93 15.03 -9.07
C ALA A 112 -10.47 16.43 -9.50
N LYS A 113 -9.54 17.05 -8.74
CA LYS A 113 -9.06 18.40 -9.01
C LYS A 113 -7.57 18.49 -8.80
N LEU A 114 -6.84 18.86 -9.83
CA LEU A 114 -5.42 19.15 -9.73
C LEU A 114 -5.20 20.40 -8.86
N LEU A 115 -4.45 20.24 -7.78
CA LEU A 115 -4.02 21.35 -6.93
C LEU A 115 -2.65 21.87 -7.34
N ARG A 116 -1.72 20.96 -7.58
CA ARG A 116 -0.32 21.31 -7.79
C ARG A 116 0.41 20.25 -8.60
N HIS A 117 1.25 20.71 -9.51
CA HIS A 117 2.30 19.94 -10.17
C HIS A 117 3.46 20.86 -10.58
N ASN A 118 4.62 20.27 -10.81
CA ASN A 118 5.79 20.95 -11.39
C ASN A 118 6.36 20.14 -12.57
N GLU A 119 5.49 19.50 -13.34
CA GLU A 119 5.89 18.69 -14.46
C GLU A 119 6.34 19.57 -15.64
N PRO A 120 7.46 19.24 -16.33
CA PRO A 120 7.98 20.00 -17.46
C PRO A 120 7.19 19.74 -18.76
N ILE A 121 5.98 19.25 -18.66
CA ILE A 121 5.13 18.84 -19.78
C ILE A 121 4.70 20.01 -20.68
N LEU A 122 4.68 21.24 -20.13
CA LEU A 122 4.42 22.44 -20.93
C LEU A 122 5.45 22.62 -22.07
N THR A 123 6.69 22.18 -21.87
CA THR A 123 7.73 22.20 -22.90
C THR A 123 7.48 21.20 -24.03
N LEU A 124 6.60 20.22 -23.80
CA LEU A 124 6.18 19.19 -24.75
C LEU A 124 4.87 19.53 -25.45
N GLY A 125 4.33 20.74 -25.23
CA GLY A 125 3.09 21.22 -25.85
C GLY A 125 1.82 20.69 -25.20
N ILE A 126 1.90 20.15 -23.96
CA ILE A 126 0.75 19.72 -23.17
C ILE A 126 0.44 20.82 -22.16
N SER A 127 -0.77 21.36 -22.21
CA SER A 127 -1.20 22.43 -21.31
C SER A 127 -1.71 21.87 -19.97
N THR A 128 -1.74 22.73 -18.95
CA THR A 128 -2.40 22.41 -17.67
C THR A 128 -3.89 22.05 -17.88
N ALA A 129 -4.53 22.64 -18.89
CA ALA A 129 -5.92 22.33 -19.25
C ALA A 129 -6.06 20.89 -19.82
N ASP A 130 -5.06 20.38 -20.54
CA ASP A 130 -5.08 19.01 -21.04
C ASP A 130 -4.95 18.02 -19.90
N ILE A 131 -4.11 18.34 -18.88
CA ILE A 131 -4.01 17.51 -17.67
C ILE A 131 -5.31 17.57 -16.87
N ALA A 132 -5.91 18.75 -16.72
CA ALA A 132 -7.17 18.89 -16.00
C ALA A 132 -8.28 18.07 -16.69
N ARG A 133 -8.37 18.13 -18.02
CA ARG A 133 -9.31 17.31 -18.81
C ARG A 133 -9.07 15.81 -18.60
N TYR A 134 -7.82 15.38 -18.63
CA TYR A 134 -7.45 14.00 -18.35
C TYR A 134 -7.88 13.56 -16.93
N ILE A 135 -7.73 14.43 -15.93
CA ILE A 135 -8.17 14.17 -14.56
C ILE A 135 -9.69 14.10 -14.46
N ASP A 136 -10.41 14.92 -15.22
CA ASP A 136 -11.89 14.93 -15.25
C ASP A 136 -12.46 13.61 -15.81
N GLU A 137 -11.72 12.89 -16.67
CA GLU A 137 -12.13 11.59 -17.23
C GLU A 137 -12.22 10.47 -16.16
N PHE A 138 -11.70 10.66 -14.96
CA PHE A 138 -11.82 9.71 -13.86
C PHE A 138 -13.18 9.77 -13.16
N ALA A 139 -14.02 10.74 -13.46
CA ALA A 139 -15.37 10.82 -12.88
C ALA A 139 -16.19 9.57 -13.24
N ASP A 140 -17.09 9.18 -12.35
CA ASP A 140 -18.00 8.04 -12.48
C ASP A 140 -17.35 6.64 -12.49
N ILE A 141 -16.03 6.52 -12.35
CA ILE A 141 -15.37 5.22 -12.19
C ILE A 141 -15.90 4.54 -10.92
N ASP A 142 -16.44 3.33 -11.09
CA ASP A 142 -17.00 2.51 -10.02
C ASP A 142 -15.90 1.65 -9.38
N LEU A 143 -15.53 1.98 -8.14
CA LEU A 143 -14.49 1.31 -7.37
C LEU A 143 -14.91 -0.05 -6.80
N SER A 144 -16.21 -0.39 -6.84
CA SER A 144 -16.70 -1.70 -6.45
C SER A 144 -16.41 -2.76 -7.51
N ARG A 145 -16.25 -2.34 -8.76
CA ARG A 145 -15.85 -3.20 -9.87
C ARG A 145 -14.33 -3.27 -9.87
N SER A 146 -13.78 -4.46 -10.01
CA SER A 146 -12.34 -4.67 -10.09
C SER A 146 -11.82 -4.21 -11.47
N ALA A 147 -11.70 -2.89 -11.63
CA ALA A 147 -11.15 -2.30 -12.86
C ALA A 147 -9.68 -2.65 -13.11
N MET A 148 -9.04 -3.41 -12.21
CA MET A 148 -7.62 -3.80 -12.31
C MET A 148 -7.41 -5.28 -12.69
N THR A 149 -8.46 -6.10 -12.81
CA THR A 149 -8.31 -7.55 -12.99
C THR A 149 -9.20 -8.16 -14.09
N ASP A 150 -9.93 -7.36 -14.84
CA ASP A 150 -10.69 -7.87 -15.98
C ASP A 150 -9.94 -7.61 -17.30
N PRO A 151 -9.17 -8.58 -17.82
CA PRO A 151 -8.48 -8.42 -19.08
C PRO A 151 -9.42 -8.44 -20.30
N GLU A 152 -10.71 -8.76 -20.14
CA GLU A 152 -11.72 -8.79 -21.20
C GLU A 152 -12.84 -7.75 -21.03
N GLY A 153 -12.97 -7.15 -19.85
CA GLY A 153 -13.87 -6.03 -19.60
C GLY A 153 -13.17 -4.73 -19.96
N GLY A 154 -13.45 -4.19 -21.13
CA GLY A 154 -12.81 -2.99 -21.67
C GLY A 154 -12.62 -1.93 -20.59
N ASP A 155 -11.36 -1.59 -20.34
CA ASP A 155 -10.94 -0.60 -19.37
C ASP A 155 -11.61 0.74 -19.66
N ASN A 156 -12.60 1.12 -18.88
CA ASN A 156 -13.12 2.51 -18.84
C ASN A 156 -12.13 3.44 -18.12
N LEU A 157 -10.84 3.08 -18.11
CA LEU A 157 -9.79 3.93 -17.55
C LEU A 157 -9.28 4.88 -18.63
N PRO A 158 -9.05 6.16 -18.29
CA PRO A 158 -8.49 7.12 -19.22
C PRO A 158 -7.15 6.68 -19.78
N ASP A 159 -6.99 6.83 -21.10
CA ASP A 159 -5.74 6.56 -21.80
C ASP A 159 -4.67 7.61 -21.44
N VAL A 160 -3.42 7.16 -21.32
CA VAL A 160 -2.30 8.08 -21.04
C VAL A 160 -2.11 9.08 -22.19
N ILE A 161 -1.84 10.34 -21.85
CA ILE A 161 -1.58 11.37 -22.82
C ILE A 161 -0.25 11.09 -23.54
N SER A 162 -0.28 11.01 -24.86
CA SER A 162 0.93 10.88 -25.69
C SER A 162 1.92 12.00 -25.40
N ARG A 163 3.21 11.67 -25.27
CA ARG A 163 4.31 12.56 -24.89
C ARG A 163 4.36 12.95 -23.41
N ALA A 164 3.36 12.59 -22.58
CA ALA A 164 3.37 12.76 -21.14
C ALA A 164 3.11 11.43 -20.41
N THR A 165 3.44 10.31 -21.03
CA THR A 165 3.10 8.96 -20.56
C THR A 165 3.50 8.71 -19.10
N VAL A 166 4.70 9.14 -18.69
CA VAL A 166 5.17 8.94 -17.30
C VAL A 166 4.34 9.77 -16.32
N SER A 167 4.17 11.08 -16.58
CA SER A 167 3.42 11.96 -15.68
C SER A 167 1.94 11.56 -15.59
N THR A 168 1.31 11.20 -16.70
CA THR A 168 -0.10 10.75 -16.72
C THR A 168 -0.28 9.38 -16.10
N ALA A 169 0.70 8.48 -16.23
CA ALA A 169 0.68 7.20 -15.51
C ALA A 169 0.77 7.39 -13.98
N VAL A 170 1.62 8.32 -13.52
CA VAL A 170 1.72 8.67 -12.09
C VAL A 170 0.41 9.30 -11.60
N ILE A 171 -0.18 10.22 -12.37
CA ILE A 171 -1.48 10.84 -12.04
C ILE A 171 -2.56 9.77 -11.91
N ARG A 172 -2.68 8.88 -12.90
CA ARG A 172 -3.64 7.77 -12.88
C ARG A 172 -3.48 6.88 -11.65
N ASP A 173 -2.26 6.41 -11.41
CA ASP A 173 -1.93 5.55 -10.27
C ASP A 173 -2.26 6.25 -8.94
N SER A 174 -1.92 7.53 -8.80
CA SER A 174 -2.20 8.31 -7.59
C SER A 174 -3.71 8.48 -7.34
N ILE A 175 -4.48 8.81 -8.38
CA ILE A 175 -5.94 8.96 -8.27
C ILE A 175 -6.58 7.63 -7.86
N LEU A 176 -6.26 6.54 -8.56
CA LEU A 176 -6.88 5.23 -8.31
C LEU A 176 -6.52 4.68 -6.93
N ARG A 177 -5.26 4.81 -6.49
CA ARG A 177 -4.85 4.39 -5.15
C ARG A 177 -5.52 5.20 -4.05
N THR A 178 -5.59 6.53 -4.23
CA THR A 178 -6.29 7.40 -3.29
C THR A 178 -7.77 7.05 -3.21
N ALA A 179 -8.43 6.96 -4.37
CA ALA A 179 -9.85 6.58 -4.44
C ALA A 179 -10.11 5.21 -3.80
N ARG A 180 -9.23 4.22 -4.05
CA ARG A 180 -9.34 2.89 -3.46
C ARG A 180 -9.19 2.91 -1.94
N SER A 181 -8.23 3.67 -1.40
CA SER A 181 -8.06 3.82 0.05
C SER A 181 -9.31 4.39 0.70
N VAL A 182 -9.91 5.42 0.09
CA VAL A 182 -11.18 6.01 0.57
C VAL A 182 -12.33 5.02 0.46
N TYR A 183 -12.43 4.28 -0.66
CA TYR A 183 -13.45 3.25 -0.85
C TYR A 183 -13.38 2.20 0.26
N LEU A 184 -12.21 1.65 0.51
CA LEU A 184 -12.00 0.65 1.55
C LEU A 184 -12.37 1.19 2.94
N MET A 185 -12.00 2.42 3.27
CA MET A 185 -12.40 3.08 4.51
C MET A 185 -13.92 3.18 4.65
N GLN A 186 -14.61 3.62 3.61
CA GLN A 186 -16.07 3.82 3.64
C GLN A 186 -16.83 2.48 3.73
N HIS A 187 -16.30 1.41 3.14
CA HIS A 187 -16.96 0.12 3.01
C HIS A 187 -16.52 -0.91 4.06
N ALA A 188 -15.42 -0.66 4.79
CA ALA A 188 -14.97 -1.52 5.89
C ALA A 188 -16.03 -1.77 6.95
N ARG A 189 -16.94 -0.82 7.16
CA ARG A 189 -18.02 -0.92 8.17
C ARG A 189 -19.30 -1.59 7.67
N ARG A 190 -19.45 -1.86 6.38
CA ARG A 190 -20.70 -2.41 5.80
C ARG A 190 -20.76 -3.93 5.78
N GLY A 191 -19.64 -4.62 5.97
CA GLY A 191 -19.60 -6.08 6.09
C GLY A 191 -19.66 -6.49 7.56
N GLY A 192 -20.80 -6.97 8.04
CA GLY A 192 -20.98 -7.47 9.41
C GLY A 192 -19.97 -8.58 9.72
N GLY A 193 -19.24 -8.46 10.82
CA GLY A 193 -18.14 -9.36 11.21
C GLY A 193 -16.83 -9.08 10.50
N GLY A 194 -16.70 -7.93 9.84
CA GLY A 194 -15.61 -7.62 8.94
C GLY A 194 -14.29 -7.25 9.63
N ILE A 195 -13.24 -7.45 8.88
CA ILE A 195 -11.88 -7.01 9.17
C ILE A 195 -11.88 -5.50 9.41
N ASP A 196 -11.33 -5.06 10.55
CA ASP A 196 -11.12 -3.64 10.84
C ASP A 196 -9.98 -3.11 9.95
N ARG A 197 -10.36 -2.32 8.94
CA ARG A 197 -9.45 -1.71 7.96
C ARG A 197 -9.07 -0.27 8.29
N LEU A 198 -9.38 0.22 9.49
CA LEU A 198 -9.20 1.62 9.87
C LEU A 198 -8.24 1.80 11.03
N ALA A 199 -8.38 1.00 12.08
CA ALA A 199 -7.59 1.16 13.28
C ALA A 199 -6.11 0.79 13.02
N PHE A 200 -5.22 1.68 13.46
CA PHE A 200 -3.80 1.40 13.52
C PHE A 200 -3.28 1.63 14.94
N GLN A 201 -2.57 0.65 15.45
CA GLN A 201 -1.83 0.72 16.69
C GLN A 201 -0.44 0.11 16.45
N PRO A 202 0.64 0.81 16.82
CA PRO A 202 1.98 0.23 16.78
C PRO A 202 2.04 -1.00 17.68
N MET A 203 2.43 -2.14 17.11
CA MET A 203 2.62 -3.41 17.81
C MET A 203 3.91 -4.07 17.36
N SER A 204 4.64 -4.66 18.30
CA SER A 204 5.78 -5.51 18.00
C SER A 204 5.33 -6.87 17.47
N TRP A 205 6.25 -7.62 16.86
CA TRP A 205 6.02 -8.99 16.40
C TRP A 205 5.42 -9.88 17.52
N HIS A 206 6.01 -9.83 18.70
CA HIS A 206 5.55 -10.62 19.84
C HIS A 206 4.15 -10.20 20.32
N GLN A 207 3.81 -8.91 20.25
CA GLN A 207 2.46 -8.46 20.57
C GLN A 207 1.43 -8.96 19.55
N LEU A 208 1.78 -8.99 18.26
CA LEU A 208 0.92 -9.58 17.22
C LEU A 208 0.69 -11.08 17.47
N GLU A 209 1.72 -11.82 17.90
CA GLU A 209 1.57 -13.23 18.30
C GLU A 209 0.70 -13.38 19.53
N SER A 210 0.88 -12.55 20.55
CA SER A 210 0.12 -12.63 21.82
C SER A 210 -1.38 -12.39 21.64
N VAL A 211 -1.78 -11.56 20.67
CA VAL A 211 -3.19 -11.32 20.31
C VAL A 211 -3.69 -12.25 19.19
N GLN A 212 -2.89 -13.25 18.82
CA GLN A 212 -3.21 -14.23 17.76
C GLN A 212 -3.47 -13.59 16.38
N ALA A 213 -3.02 -12.38 16.16
CA ALA A 213 -3.08 -11.71 14.86
C ALA A 213 -2.00 -12.23 13.90
N LEU A 214 -0.93 -12.78 14.45
CA LEU A 214 0.15 -13.48 13.76
C LEU A 214 0.26 -14.89 14.36
N THR A 215 0.02 -15.90 13.53
CA THR A 215 0.08 -17.30 13.96
C THR A 215 1.34 -17.96 13.45
N GLY A 216 2.15 -18.52 14.34
CA GLY A 216 3.37 -19.26 14.02
C GLY A 216 3.19 -20.76 14.19
N THR A 217 3.86 -21.53 13.33
CA THR A 217 3.96 -22.99 13.43
C THR A 217 5.37 -23.42 13.08
N ALA A 218 5.93 -24.37 13.85
CA ALA A 218 7.27 -24.89 13.63
C ALA A 218 7.26 -26.40 13.51
N VAL A 219 8.11 -26.91 12.61
CA VAL A 219 8.47 -28.33 12.51
C VAL A 219 9.97 -28.46 12.74
N THR A 220 10.37 -29.27 13.72
CA THR A 220 11.80 -29.50 14.00
C THR A 220 12.43 -30.47 13.02
N LEU A 221 13.77 -30.53 12.99
CA LEU A 221 14.49 -31.49 12.16
C LEU A 221 14.16 -32.94 12.54
N ASP A 222 14.00 -33.23 13.83
CA ASP A 222 13.66 -34.60 14.26
C ASP A 222 12.23 -35.00 13.86
N GLN A 223 11.27 -34.10 13.96
CA GLN A 223 9.90 -34.32 13.43
C GLN A 223 9.91 -34.55 11.91
N ALA A 224 10.66 -33.70 11.18
CA ALA A 224 10.78 -33.82 9.73
C ALA A 224 11.47 -35.15 9.33
N ARG A 225 12.51 -35.59 10.07
CA ARG A 225 13.17 -36.89 9.86
C ARG A 225 12.21 -38.05 9.99
N ALA A 226 11.38 -38.02 11.04
CA ALA A 226 10.39 -39.08 11.25
C ALA A 226 9.39 -39.14 10.08
N ALA A 227 8.91 -37.99 9.63
CA ALA A 227 7.97 -37.88 8.51
C ALA A 227 8.61 -38.25 7.15
N LEU A 228 9.91 -37.97 6.96
CA LEU A 228 10.65 -38.14 5.70
C LEU A 228 11.66 -39.28 5.79
N ALA A 229 11.35 -40.35 6.51
CA ALA A 229 12.25 -41.51 6.71
C ALA A 229 12.74 -42.16 5.39
N GLY A 230 11.98 -42.01 4.29
CA GLY A 230 12.35 -42.50 2.96
C GLY A 230 13.10 -41.48 2.07
N ALA A 231 13.52 -40.33 2.61
CA ALA A 231 14.19 -39.31 1.81
C ALA A 231 15.57 -39.80 1.31
N ARG A 232 15.90 -39.48 0.04
CA ARG A 232 17.21 -39.86 -0.55
C ARG A 232 18.41 -39.25 0.18
N VAL A 233 18.23 -38.06 0.74
CA VAL A 233 19.24 -37.37 1.53
C VAL A 233 18.76 -37.30 2.97
N PRO A 234 19.47 -37.94 3.91
CA PRO A 234 19.10 -37.91 5.32
C PRO A 234 19.14 -36.47 5.86
N LEU A 235 18.10 -36.10 6.62
CA LEU A 235 18.07 -34.84 7.32
C LEU A 235 19.03 -34.88 8.53
N PRO A 236 19.68 -33.76 8.88
CA PRO A 236 20.43 -33.68 10.14
C PRO A 236 19.49 -33.90 11.32
N SER A 237 20.03 -34.36 12.43
CA SER A 237 19.30 -34.50 13.69
C SER A 237 19.39 -33.20 14.50
N GLY A 238 18.40 -32.96 15.34
CA GLY A 238 18.38 -31.86 16.30
C GLY A 238 17.05 -31.12 16.39
N ASP A 239 16.96 -30.22 17.35
CA ASP A 239 15.76 -29.40 17.62
C ASP A 239 15.69 -28.12 16.77
N ALA A 240 16.70 -27.88 15.92
CA ALA A 240 16.66 -26.73 15.03
C ALA A 240 15.42 -26.78 14.11
N PRO A 241 14.86 -25.66 13.71
CA PRO A 241 13.67 -25.66 12.85
C PRO A 241 14.01 -26.21 11.46
N PHE A 242 13.31 -27.25 11.05
CA PHE A 242 13.23 -27.66 9.65
C PHE A 242 12.52 -26.63 8.82
N ILE A 243 11.34 -26.20 9.30
CA ILE A 243 10.63 -25.02 8.83
C ILE A 243 9.86 -24.42 9.99
N GLU A 244 9.92 -23.12 10.09
CA GLU A 244 9.06 -22.33 10.95
C GLU A 244 8.40 -21.29 10.06
N TYR A 245 7.08 -21.15 10.11
CA TYR A 245 6.36 -20.20 9.29
C TYR A 245 5.30 -19.47 10.11
N TRP A 246 5.00 -18.27 9.66
CA TRP A 246 3.99 -17.39 10.25
C TRP A 246 3.03 -16.95 9.18
N THR A 247 1.77 -16.84 9.57
CA THR A 247 0.68 -16.36 8.73
C THR A 247 -0.11 -15.29 9.45
N ALA A 248 -0.61 -14.32 8.70
CA ALA A 248 -1.50 -13.27 9.19
C ALA A 248 -2.38 -12.73 8.06
N ILE A 249 -3.54 -12.20 8.42
CA ILE A 249 -4.36 -11.40 7.50
C ILE A 249 -3.78 -9.99 7.47
N LEU A 250 -3.42 -9.50 6.27
CA LEU A 250 -2.77 -8.19 6.10
C LEU A 250 -3.71 -7.00 6.16
N ASP A 251 -4.96 -7.19 5.79
CA ASP A 251 -5.93 -6.10 5.60
C ASP A 251 -6.07 -5.14 6.79
N PRO A 252 -6.09 -5.60 8.06
CA PRO A 252 -6.07 -4.66 9.17
C PRO A 252 -4.77 -3.85 9.20
N PRO A 253 -4.81 -2.50 9.17
CA PRO A 253 -3.60 -1.69 9.29
C PRO A 253 -2.81 -2.00 10.57
N ALA A 254 -3.51 -2.34 11.65
CA ALA A 254 -2.91 -2.80 12.90
C ALA A 254 -2.04 -4.07 12.76
N ILE A 255 -2.22 -4.84 11.68
CA ILE A 255 -1.41 -6.02 11.37
C ILE A 255 -0.46 -5.71 10.21
N GLY A 256 -1.01 -5.35 9.05
CA GLY A 256 -0.25 -5.20 7.83
C GLY A 256 0.83 -4.12 7.90
N ARG A 257 0.55 -2.96 8.50
CA ARG A 257 1.55 -1.87 8.65
C ARG A 257 2.65 -2.23 9.66
N ASN A 258 2.32 -3.00 10.69
CA ASN A 258 3.32 -3.46 11.65
C ASN A 258 4.24 -4.54 11.07
N LEU A 259 3.74 -5.35 10.12
CA LEU A 259 4.53 -6.40 9.46
C LEU A 259 5.34 -5.90 8.27
N LEU A 260 4.79 -5.01 7.45
CA LEU A 260 5.38 -4.56 6.19
C LEU A 260 5.93 -3.14 6.22
N GLY A 261 5.52 -2.34 7.21
CA GLY A 261 5.69 -0.89 7.16
C GLY A 261 4.64 -0.22 6.27
N GLN A 262 4.56 1.11 6.36
CA GLN A 262 3.49 1.88 5.71
C GLN A 262 3.48 1.77 4.19
N GLN A 263 4.64 1.89 3.55
CA GLN A 263 4.73 1.94 2.08
C GLN A 263 4.38 0.61 1.43
N ASP A 264 4.95 -0.49 1.95
CA ASP A 264 4.72 -1.82 1.38
C ASP A 264 3.31 -2.31 1.69
N PHE A 265 2.76 -1.96 2.86
CA PHE A 265 1.36 -2.20 3.17
C PHE A 265 0.43 -1.47 2.20
N ALA A 266 0.64 -0.17 1.97
CA ALA A 266 -0.17 0.61 1.02
C ALA A 266 -0.10 0.02 -0.41
N ARG A 267 1.10 -0.42 -0.85
CA ARG A 267 1.28 -1.08 -2.14
C ARG A 267 0.53 -2.41 -2.22
N ALA A 268 0.62 -3.23 -1.18
CA ALA A 268 -0.10 -4.50 -1.12
C ALA A 268 -1.62 -4.30 -1.16
N MET A 269 -2.14 -3.35 -0.38
CA MET A 269 -3.59 -3.06 -0.37
C MET A 269 -4.09 -2.50 -1.71
N ALA A 270 -3.27 -1.69 -2.38
CA ALA A 270 -3.61 -1.15 -3.70
C ALA A 270 -3.69 -2.23 -4.80
N SER A 271 -3.05 -3.38 -4.61
CA SER A 271 -3.08 -4.49 -5.57
C SER A 271 -4.27 -5.45 -5.38
N LEU A 272 -5.02 -5.32 -4.28
CA LEU A 272 -6.16 -6.19 -4.00
C LEU A 272 -7.40 -5.81 -4.80
N GLY A 273 -8.07 -6.81 -5.35
CA GLY A 273 -9.39 -6.69 -5.98
C GLY A 273 -10.53 -6.60 -4.96
N THR A 274 -11.76 -6.41 -5.46
CA THR A 274 -12.96 -6.41 -4.61
C THR A 274 -13.19 -7.81 -4.03
N GLY A 275 -13.32 -7.88 -2.70
CA GLY A 275 -13.51 -9.15 -1.99
C GLY A 275 -12.23 -9.96 -1.76
N GLU A 276 -11.10 -9.49 -2.24
CA GLU A 276 -9.80 -10.10 -1.96
C GLU A 276 -9.26 -9.68 -0.59
N VAL A 277 -8.44 -10.53 -0.01
CA VAL A 277 -7.80 -10.34 1.30
C VAL A 277 -6.31 -10.61 1.15
N GLY A 278 -5.49 -9.75 1.70
CA GLY A 278 -4.04 -9.93 1.72
C GLY A 278 -3.62 -10.99 2.76
N LEU A 279 -2.83 -11.97 2.35
CA LEU A 279 -2.25 -12.97 3.24
C LEU A 279 -0.75 -12.74 3.39
N PHE A 280 -0.30 -12.53 4.63
CA PHE A 280 1.12 -12.51 4.97
C PHE A 280 1.61 -13.92 5.23
N ILE A 281 2.75 -14.28 4.64
CA ILE A 281 3.45 -15.54 4.91
C ILE A 281 4.94 -15.25 5.04
N ALA A 282 5.51 -15.61 6.17
CA ALA A 282 6.95 -15.59 6.38
C ALA A 282 7.44 -16.99 6.80
N SER A 283 8.69 -17.33 6.49
CA SER A 283 9.29 -18.59 6.94
C SER A 283 10.77 -18.44 7.18
N ARG A 284 11.28 -19.28 8.09
CA ARG A 284 12.72 -19.52 8.32
C ARG A 284 12.99 -21.01 8.57
N GLY A 285 14.25 -21.40 8.53
CA GLY A 285 14.69 -22.79 8.76
C GLY A 285 15.42 -23.36 7.56
N LEU A 286 15.60 -24.69 7.57
CA LEU A 286 16.27 -25.40 6.48
C LEU A 286 15.43 -25.34 5.19
N GLN A 287 14.12 -25.29 5.31
CA GLN A 287 13.17 -25.20 4.20
C GLN A 287 12.44 -23.85 4.21
N SER A 288 11.91 -23.48 3.06
CA SER A 288 11.16 -22.26 2.86
C SER A 288 9.82 -22.54 2.18
N HIS A 289 8.79 -21.73 2.50
CA HIS A 289 7.51 -21.74 1.80
C HIS A 289 7.63 -21.38 0.30
N ARG A 290 8.69 -20.67 -0.10
CA ARG A 290 8.86 -20.16 -1.47
C ARG A 290 9.17 -21.23 -2.51
N GLY A 291 9.74 -22.35 -2.14
CA GLY A 291 10.09 -23.40 -3.12
C GLY A 291 11.09 -22.99 -4.21
N THR A 292 11.34 -23.90 -5.13
CA THR A 292 12.28 -23.68 -6.23
C THR A 292 11.63 -22.88 -7.36
N GLU A 293 10.35 -23.13 -7.61
CA GLU A 293 9.58 -22.48 -8.67
C GLU A 293 9.42 -20.98 -8.42
N TRP A 294 9.29 -20.56 -7.16
CA TRP A 294 9.29 -19.14 -6.81
C TRP A 294 10.47 -18.35 -7.39
N ARG A 295 11.66 -18.94 -7.40
CA ARG A 295 12.85 -18.28 -7.94
C ARG A 295 12.81 -18.12 -9.47
N ARG A 296 12.04 -18.95 -10.15
CA ARG A 296 11.97 -19.01 -11.62
C ARG A 296 10.82 -18.20 -12.18
N SER A 297 9.65 -18.29 -11.57
CA SER A 297 8.40 -17.74 -12.10
C SER A 297 7.62 -16.86 -11.10
N GLY A 298 8.03 -16.81 -9.81
CA GLY A 298 7.26 -16.17 -8.76
C GLY A 298 6.06 -16.98 -8.27
N ALA A 299 5.82 -18.18 -8.82
CA ALA A 299 4.71 -19.02 -8.44
C ALA A 299 5.02 -19.83 -7.16
N PHE A 300 4.02 -19.97 -6.29
CA PHE A 300 4.12 -20.80 -5.10
C PHE A 300 3.79 -22.27 -5.42
N GLU A 301 4.77 -23.16 -5.40
CA GLU A 301 4.59 -24.59 -5.56
C GLU A 301 4.30 -25.34 -4.26
N ARG A 302 4.51 -24.68 -3.12
CA ARG A 302 4.42 -25.28 -1.77
C ARG A 302 3.29 -24.73 -0.92
N LEU A 303 2.44 -23.90 -1.50
CA LEU A 303 1.28 -23.34 -0.83
C LEU A 303 0.03 -23.70 -1.59
N GLN A 304 -0.96 -24.16 -0.86
CA GLN A 304 -2.29 -24.44 -1.38
C GLN A 304 -3.31 -23.78 -0.45
N VAL A 305 -4.22 -23.00 -1.01
CA VAL A 305 -5.38 -22.48 -0.29
C VAL A 305 -6.49 -23.51 -0.42
N ILE A 306 -6.95 -24.03 0.70
CA ILE A 306 -8.08 -24.97 0.77
C ILE A 306 -9.30 -24.16 1.19
N GLN A 307 -10.35 -24.20 0.39
CA GLN A 307 -11.64 -23.55 0.66
C GLN A 307 -12.58 -24.52 1.35
#